data_db954b6f92a26c5ffc21410f371d1207
#
_entry.id   db954b6f92a26c5ffc21410f371d1207
#
_cell.length_a   1.000
_cell.length_b   1.000
_cell.length_c   1.000
_cell.angle_alpha   90.00
_cell.angle_beta   90.00
_cell.angle_gamma   90.00
#
_symmetry.space_group_name_H-M   'P 1'
#
loop_
_entity.id
_entity.type
_entity.pdbx_description
1 polymer ?
#
loop_
_entity_poly.entity_id
_entity_poly.type
_entity_poly.pdbx_seq_one_letter_code
_entity_poly.pdbx_strand_id
1 'polypeptide(L)'
;MSGVAVRYQQTLIRILSAIGDKSGAVEDANKVTLIVVSKTRPVEQIEALYHLGHRDFGENYVQELVAKAEELRRHDCTGIRWHFIGHLQTNKVKALIQHVYAVHTLDSEKLASDLSKRWRGSGREGMLPVFIEVNVDREKSKSGVLPESVVDFAKSVGQLSELSLQGLMCIPNSENDMVGLQSAFRDLRELELRCRPWTQGKLSMGMSADFELAIQEGATHIRVGSAILPRSSAVLG
;
A
#
# COMPACT_ATOMS: atom_id res chain seq x y z
N MET A 1 26.66 -5.92 -8.45
CA MET A 1 25.22 -5.75 -8.16
C MET A 1 24.78 -4.36 -8.61
N SER A 2 23.62 -4.21 -9.25
CA SER A 2 23.10 -2.89 -9.61
C SER A 2 22.83 -2.05 -8.35
N GLY A 3 22.91 -0.71 -8.47
CA GLY A 3 22.64 0.15 -7.31
C GLY A 3 21.22 -0.03 -6.71
N VAL A 4 20.25 -0.53 -7.50
CA VAL A 4 18.90 -0.90 -7.04
C VAL A 4 18.97 -2.14 -6.12
N ALA A 5 19.72 -3.17 -6.51
CA ALA A 5 19.86 -4.39 -5.72
C ALA A 5 20.48 -4.11 -4.34
N VAL A 6 21.52 -3.27 -4.29
CA VAL A 6 22.18 -2.90 -3.02
C VAL A 6 21.19 -2.17 -2.09
N ARG A 7 20.49 -1.15 -2.59
CA ARG A 7 19.51 -0.40 -1.79
C ARG A 7 18.33 -1.27 -1.34
N TYR A 8 17.88 -2.19 -2.17
CA TYR A 8 16.86 -3.17 -1.80
C TYR A 8 17.29 -4.04 -0.63
N GLN A 9 18.50 -4.63 -0.70
CA GLN A 9 19.05 -5.44 0.38
C GLN A 9 19.23 -4.63 1.68
N GLN A 10 19.75 -3.40 1.58
CA GLN A 10 19.86 -2.51 2.73
C GLN A 10 18.50 -2.21 3.37
N THR A 11 17.47 -2.01 2.55
CA THR A 11 16.09 -1.79 3.08
C THR A 11 15.57 -3.04 3.78
N LEU A 12 15.79 -4.24 3.24
CA LEU A 12 15.39 -5.49 3.91
C LEU A 12 16.08 -5.65 5.27
N ILE A 13 17.38 -5.33 5.38
CA ILE A 13 18.10 -5.36 6.66
C ILE A 13 17.46 -4.39 7.67
N ARG A 14 17.14 -3.16 7.26
CA ARG A 14 16.46 -2.17 8.12
C ARG A 14 15.09 -2.67 8.59
N ILE A 15 14.32 -3.29 7.70
CA ILE A 15 13.01 -3.90 8.06
C ILE A 15 13.21 -4.99 9.11
N LEU A 16 14.15 -5.90 8.90
CA LEU A 16 14.45 -6.98 9.85
C LEU A 16 14.89 -6.44 11.22
N SER A 17 15.74 -5.41 11.23
CA SER A 17 16.14 -4.75 12.49
C SER A 17 14.95 -4.13 13.21
N ALA A 18 14.06 -3.42 12.49
CA ALA A 18 12.88 -2.79 13.09
C ALA A 18 11.88 -3.83 13.66
N ILE A 19 11.79 -5.01 13.08
CA ILE A 19 10.97 -6.13 13.57
C ILE A 19 11.63 -6.76 14.81
N GLY A 20 12.95 -7.01 14.78
CA GLY A 20 13.69 -7.66 15.84
C GLY A 20 13.71 -6.89 17.17
N ASP A 21 13.68 -5.56 17.11
CA ASP A 21 13.60 -4.70 18.30
C ASP A 21 12.30 -4.90 19.12
N LYS A 22 11.29 -5.57 18.58
CA LYS A 22 9.98 -5.80 19.25
C LYS A 22 9.81 -7.15 19.93
N SER A 23 10.40 -8.22 19.44
CA SER A 23 9.90 -9.54 19.82
C SER A 23 10.95 -10.61 20.10
N GLY A 24 12.20 -10.43 19.71
CA GLY A 24 13.21 -11.49 19.84
C GLY A 24 12.91 -12.77 19.00
N ALA A 25 11.91 -12.76 18.13
CA ALA A 25 11.50 -13.92 17.35
C ALA A 25 11.64 -13.69 15.84
N VAL A 26 12.48 -14.49 15.21
CA VAL A 26 12.71 -14.54 13.75
C VAL A 26 11.43 -14.89 12.95
N GLU A 27 10.40 -15.41 13.61
CA GLU A 27 9.12 -15.79 13.00
C GLU A 27 8.28 -14.58 12.51
N ASP A 28 8.61 -13.36 12.93
CA ASP A 28 7.83 -12.17 12.61
C ASP A 28 8.25 -11.47 11.30
N ALA A 29 9.36 -11.83 10.69
CA ALA A 29 9.83 -11.22 9.43
C ALA A 29 8.83 -11.36 8.27
N ASN A 30 8.01 -12.41 8.26
CA ASN A 30 6.95 -12.64 7.27
C ASN A 30 5.66 -11.83 7.54
N LYS A 31 5.62 -11.04 8.62
CA LYS A 31 4.43 -10.26 8.98
C LYS A 31 4.39 -8.87 8.34
N VAL A 32 5.50 -8.38 7.78
CA VAL A 32 5.57 -7.07 7.14
C VAL A 32 5.73 -7.22 5.63
N THR A 33 4.75 -6.79 4.88
CA THR A 33 4.81 -6.70 3.41
C THR A 33 5.50 -5.41 3.00
N LEU A 34 6.65 -5.52 2.32
CA LEU A 34 7.29 -4.40 1.66
C LEU A 34 6.63 -4.15 0.31
N ILE A 35 5.97 -3.02 0.13
CA ILE A 35 5.48 -2.55 -1.16
C ILE A 35 6.51 -1.58 -1.74
N VAL A 36 7.18 -1.98 -2.83
CA VAL A 36 8.12 -1.08 -3.51
C VAL A 36 7.35 -0.11 -4.40
N VAL A 37 7.41 1.17 -4.06
CA VAL A 37 6.69 2.23 -4.81
C VAL A 37 7.47 2.56 -6.07
N SER A 38 6.89 2.18 -7.22
CA SER A 38 7.53 2.26 -8.55
C SER A 38 6.99 3.38 -9.44
N LYS A 39 6.12 4.27 -8.90
CA LYS A 39 5.61 5.41 -9.65
C LYS A 39 6.74 6.24 -10.28
N THR A 40 6.56 6.63 -11.53
CA THR A 40 7.53 7.39 -12.33
C THR A 40 8.89 6.68 -12.52
N ARG A 41 8.94 5.36 -12.32
CA ARG A 41 10.15 4.55 -12.53
C ARG A 41 10.03 3.70 -13.79
N PRO A 42 11.14 3.52 -14.53
CA PRO A 42 11.14 2.66 -15.71
C PRO A 42 10.94 1.18 -15.32
N VAL A 43 10.41 0.39 -16.26
CA VAL A 43 10.07 -1.03 -16.03
C VAL A 43 11.30 -1.88 -15.74
N GLU A 44 12.46 -1.54 -16.24
CA GLU A 44 13.72 -2.25 -16.04
C GLU A 44 14.13 -2.28 -14.56
N GLN A 45 13.76 -1.25 -13.78
CA GLN A 45 14.02 -1.24 -12.35
C GLN A 45 13.08 -2.20 -11.60
N ILE A 46 11.84 -2.33 -12.07
CA ILE A 46 10.86 -3.28 -11.53
C ILE A 46 11.29 -4.70 -11.87
N GLU A 47 11.69 -4.94 -13.12
CA GLU A 47 12.19 -6.23 -13.60
C GLU A 47 13.43 -6.69 -12.83
N ALA A 48 14.37 -5.77 -12.56
CA ALA A 48 15.54 -6.07 -11.74
C ALA A 48 15.15 -6.54 -10.32
N LEU A 49 14.16 -5.94 -9.69
CA LEU A 49 13.64 -6.37 -8.38
C LEU A 49 12.83 -7.66 -8.48
N TYR A 50 12.08 -7.86 -9.56
CA TYR A 50 11.36 -9.08 -9.83
C TYR A 50 12.31 -10.29 -9.88
N HIS A 51 13.46 -10.18 -10.55
CA HIS A 51 14.48 -11.21 -10.61
C HIS A 51 15.18 -11.47 -9.27
N LEU A 52 15.13 -10.51 -8.34
CA LEU A 52 15.54 -10.71 -6.94
C LEU A 52 14.46 -11.37 -6.07
N GLY A 53 13.33 -11.77 -6.66
CA GLY A 53 12.22 -12.43 -5.97
C GLY A 53 11.14 -11.49 -5.45
N HIS A 54 11.27 -10.17 -5.63
CA HIS A 54 10.25 -9.21 -5.17
C HIS A 54 8.99 -9.28 -6.04
N ARG A 55 7.81 -9.11 -5.41
CA ARG A 55 6.54 -9.23 -6.12
C ARG A 55 5.54 -8.10 -5.82
N ASP A 56 5.69 -7.34 -4.74
CA ASP A 56 4.73 -6.33 -4.28
C ASP A 56 5.14 -4.93 -4.71
N PHE A 57 4.49 -4.39 -5.76
CA PHE A 57 4.79 -3.08 -6.29
C PHE A 57 3.62 -2.13 -6.13
N GLY A 58 3.91 -0.86 -5.80
CA GLY A 58 2.92 0.18 -5.57
C GLY A 58 2.92 1.26 -6.63
N GLU A 59 1.72 1.58 -7.16
CA GLU A 59 1.52 2.63 -8.15
C GLU A 59 0.46 3.65 -7.71
N ASN A 60 0.68 4.91 -8.11
CA ASN A 60 -0.25 5.99 -7.79
C ASN A 60 -1.20 6.35 -8.94
N TYR A 61 -0.86 5.95 -10.17
CA TYR A 61 -1.59 6.34 -11.38
C TYR A 61 -2.06 5.10 -12.13
N VAL A 62 -3.38 5.04 -12.41
CA VAL A 62 -3.98 3.86 -13.06
C VAL A 62 -3.37 3.58 -14.43
N GLN A 63 -3.16 4.62 -15.24
CA GLN A 63 -2.57 4.45 -16.58
C GLN A 63 -1.15 3.88 -16.52
N GLU A 64 -0.36 4.34 -15.56
CA GLU A 64 1.00 3.87 -15.35
C GLU A 64 1.02 2.41 -14.89
N LEU A 65 0.15 2.05 -13.93
CA LEU A 65 0.01 0.67 -13.47
C LEU A 65 -0.36 -0.27 -14.63
N VAL A 66 -1.37 0.08 -15.41
CA VAL A 66 -1.83 -0.74 -16.54
C VAL A 66 -0.73 -0.92 -17.58
N ALA A 67 -0.08 0.17 -18.00
CA ALA A 67 1.01 0.11 -18.98
C ALA A 67 2.17 -0.78 -18.51
N LYS A 68 2.62 -0.61 -17.27
CA LYS A 68 3.69 -1.42 -16.68
C LYS A 68 3.30 -2.89 -16.51
N ALA A 69 2.07 -3.16 -16.08
CA ALA A 69 1.58 -4.53 -15.92
C ALA A 69 1.54 -5.27 -17.26
N GLU A 70 1.12 -4.60 -18.33
CA GLU A 70 1.09 -5.17 -19.68
C GLU A 70 2.50 -5.37 -20.26
N GLU A 71 3.39 -4.41 -20.04
CA GLU A 71 4.78 -4.47 -20.53
C GLU A 71 5.56 -5.58 -19.82
N LEU A 72 5.51 -5.64 -18.50
CA LEU A 72 6.21 -6.66 -17.71
C LEU A 72 5.66 -8.07 -17.95
N ARG A 73 4.37 -8.20 -18.29
CA ARG A 73 3.82 -9.49 -18.73
C ARG A 73 4.45 -9.96 -20.05
N ARG A 74 4.74 -9.05 -20.99
CA ARG A 74 5.45 -9.39 -22.25
C ARG A 74 6.92 -9.78 -22.03
N HIS A 75 7.50 -9.38 -20.88
CA HIS A 75 8.83 -9.76 -20.44
C HIS A 75 8.81 -10.99 -19.51
N ASP A 76 7.72 -11.77 -19.49
CA ASP A 76 7.53 -12.95 -18.64
C ASP A 76 7.60 -12.69 -17.13
N CYS A 77 7.51 -11.42 -16.70
CA CYS A 77 7.44 -11.04 -15.30
C CYS A 77 6.02 -11.24 -14.75
N THR A 78 5.61 -12.50 -14.58
CA THR A 78 4.28 -12.87 -14.11
C THR A 78 4.21 -12.94 -12.58
N GLY A 79 3.00 -12.87 -12.00
CA GLY A 79 2.83 -12.99 -10.54
C GLY A 79 3.20 -11.72 -9.76
N ILE A 80 3.39 -10.58 -10.43
CA ILE A 80 3.51 -9.28 -9.75
C ILE A 80 2.17 -8.94 -9.09
N ARG A 81 2.22 -8.56 -7.81
CA ARG A 81 1.08 -8.06 -7.06
C ARG A 81 1.10 -6.53 -7.10
N TRP A 82 0.19 -5.96 -7.90
CA TRP A 82 0.09 -4.52 -8.06
C TRP A 82 -0.79 -3.92 -6.97
N HIS A 83 -0.22 -3.11 -6.07
CA HIS A 83 -0.92 -2.34 -5.07
C HIS A 83 -1.21 -0.94 -5.61
N PHE A 84 -2.48 -0.59 -5.68
CA PHE A 84 -2.85 0.78 -6.01
C PHE A 84 -2.89 1.61 -4.72
N ILE A 85 -2.04 2.64 -4.65
CA ILE A 85 -1.79 3.45 -3.45
C ILE A 85 -1.97 4.96 -3.69
N GLY A 86 -2.52 5.35 -4.85
CA GLY A 86 -2.87 6.73 -5.18
C GLY A 86 -4.37 6.98 -5.05
N HIS A 87 -4.81 8.24 -5.15
CA HIS A 87 -6.22 8.57 -5.16
C HIS A 87 -6.93 7.95 -6.38
N LEU A 88 -7.97 7.16 -6.15
CA LEU A 88 -8.68 6.41 -7.19
C LEU A 88 -9.99 7.10 -7.57
N GLN A 89 -10.01 7.69 -8.75
CA GLN A 89 -11.26 8.19 -9.32
C GLN A 89 -12.14 7.03 -9.83
N THR A 90 -13.44 7.09 -9.58
CA THR A 90 -14.40 6.02 -9.95
C THR A 90 -14.40 5.69 -11.45
N ASN A 91 -14.23 6.69 -12.33
CA ASN A 91 -14.15 6.49 -13.78
C ASN A 91 -12.91 5.69 -14.23
N LYS A 92 -11.90 5.52 -13.37
CA LYS A 92 -10.67 4.75 -13.64
C LYS A 92 -10.74 3.30 -13.14
N VAL A 93 -11.72 2.95 -12.31
CA VAL A 93 -11.86 1.61 -11.74
C VAL A 93 -11.92 0.52 -12.84
N LYS A 94 -12.64 0.78 -13.93
CA LYS A 94 -12.75 -0.17 -15.05
C LYS A 94 -11.40 -0.59 -15.64
N ALA A 95 -10.49 0.36 -15.80
CA ALA A 95 -9.15 0.09 -16.34
C ALA A 95 -8.25 -0.62 -15.31
N LEU A 96 -8.37 -0.25 -14.03
CA LEU A 96 -7.54 -0.78 -12.96
C LEU A 96 -7.84 -2.26 -12.65
N ILE A 97 -9.11 -2.63 -12.67
CA ILE A 97 -9.63 -3.86 -12.04
C ILE A 97 -9.00 -5.16 -12.57
N GLN A 98 -8.55 -5.18 -13.83
CA GLN A 98 -7.92 -6.36 -14.45
C GLN A 98 -6.47 -6.59 -14.01
N HIS A 99 -5.82 -5.57 -13.46
CA HIS A 99 -4.39 -5.60 -13.17
C HIS A 99 -4.09 -5.50 -11.66
N VAL A 100 -4.96 -4.88 -10.88
CA VAL A 100 -4.73 -4.61 -9.46
C VAL A 100 -4.80 -5.88 -8.60
N TYR A 101 -3.90 -5.99 -7.64
CA TYR A 101 -3.95 -7.00 -6.57
C TYR A 101 -4.69 -6.46 -5.35
N ALA A 102 -4.38 -5.24 -4.90
CA ALA A 102 -5.01 -4.60 -3.75
C ALA A 102 -5.17 -3.08 -3.95
N VAL A 103 -6.23 -2.49 -3.40
CA VAL A 103 -6.46 -1.04 -3.36
C VAL A 103 -6.31 -0.54 -1.93
N HIS A 104 -5.39 0.42 -1.70
CA HIS A 104 -5.11 0.94 -0.37
C HIS A 104 -5.81 2.27 -0.03
N THR A 105 -6.53 2.82 -0.99
CA THR A 105 -7.07 4.19 -0.93
C THR A 105 -8.58 4.22 -1.09
N LEU A 106 -9.27 3.29 -0.40
CA LEU A 106 -10.73 3.29 -0.35
C LEU A 106 -11.21 4.38 0.63
N ASP A 107 -11.86 5.42 0.10
CA ASP A 107 -12.22 6.63 0.86
C ASP A 107 -13.71 6.99 0.84
N SER A 108 -14.54 6.22 0.12
CA SER A 108 -15.97 6.54 -0.03
C SER A 108 -16.84 5.35 -0.39
N GLU A 109 -18.11 5.40 0.02
CA GLU A 109 -19.16 4.42 -0.30
C GLU A 109 -19.32 4.25 -1.82
N LYS A 110 -19.24 5.35 -2.56
CA LYS A 110 -19.33 5.35 -4.02
C LYS A 110 -18.20 4.53 -4.63
N LEU A 111 -16.96 4.74 -4.16
CA LEU A 111 -15.80 3.99 -4.66
C LEU A 111 -15.90 2.52 -4.27
N ALA A 112 -16.34 2.20 -3.03
CA ALA A 112 -16.55 0.82 -2.58
C ALA A 112 -17.56 0.08 -3.46
N SER A 113 -18.71 0.70 -3.74
CA SER A 113 -19.74 0.15 -4.61
C SER A 113 -19.25 -0.07 -6.04
N ASP A 114 -18.50 0.91 -6.61
CA ASP A 114 -17.94 0.79 -7.96
C ASP A 114 -16.89 -0.33 -8.06
N LEU A 115 -16.01 -0.45 -7.06
CA LEU A 115 -15.03 -1.54 -6.99
C LEU A 115 -15.71 -2.91 -6.91
N SER A 116 -16.68 -3.08 -6.00
CA SER A 116 -17.46 -4.31 -5.84
C SER A 116 -18.16 -4.71 -7.14
N LYS A 117 -18.90 -3.79 -7.75
CA LYS A 117 -19.59 -4.01 -9.02
C LYS A 117 -18.64 -4.42 -10.15
N ARG A 118 -17.49 -3.74 -10.26
CA ARG A 118 -16.51 -4.02 -11.32
C ARG A 118 -15.75 -5.31 -11.07
N TRP A 119 -15.44 -5.64 -9.81
CA TRP A 119 -14.81 -6.91 -9.46
C TRP A 119 -15.70 -8.09 -9.84
N ARG A 120 -16.97 -8.07 -9.47
CA ARG A 120 -17.96 -9.08 -9.86
C ARG A 120 -18.03 -9.28 -11.37
N GLY A 121 -17.98 -8.21 -12.14
CA GLY A 121 -18.01 -8.24 -13.60
C GLY A 121 -16.66 -8.51 -14.28
N SER A 122 -15.58 -8.68 -13.54
CA SER A 122 -14.22 -8.84 -14.10
C SER A 122 -13.86 -10.27 -14.51
N GLY A 123 -14.60 -11.27 -14.02
CA GLY A 123 -14.26 -12.69 -14.16
C GLY A 123 -13.07 -13.16 -13.31
N ARG A 124 -12.55 -12.30 -12.42
CA ARG A 124 -11.47 -12.67 -11.51
C ARG A 124 -12.02 -13.43 -10.31
N GLU A 125 -11.26 -14.41 -9.85
CA GLU A 125 -11.62 -15.23 -8.70
C GLU A 125 -11.30 -14.53 -7.37
N GLY A 126 -12.00 -14.95 -6.31
CA GLY A 126 -11.81 -14.46 -4.95
C GLY A 126 -12.36 -13.05 -4.74
N MET A 127 -11.93 -12.42 -3.66
CA MET A 127 -12.32 -11.06 -3.25
C MET A 127 -11.17 -10.09 -3.50
N LEU A 128 -11.49 -8.84 -3.87
CA LEU A 128 -10.49 -7.78 -4.00
C LEU A 128 -10.03 -7.31 -2.61
N PRO A 129 -8.74 -7.44 -2.26
CA PRO A 129 -8.21 -6.85 -1.03
C PRO A 129 -8.29 -5.32 -1.07
N VAL A 130 -8.87 -4.71 -0.03
CA VAL A 130 -8.97 -3.26 0.09
C VAL A 130 -8.55 -2.79 1.49
N PHE A 131 -8.02 -1.56 1.57
CA PHE A 131 -7.77 -0.85 2.82
C PHE A 131 -8.54 0.47 2.79
N ILE A 132 -9.13 0.85 3.90
CA ILE A 132 -9.75 2.18 4.05
C ILE A 132 -8.63 3.19 4.29
N GLU A 133 -8.56 4.22 3.45
CA GLU A 133 -7.70 5.38 3.67
C GLU A 133 -8.30 6.27 4.74
N VAL A 134 -7.53 6.53 5.81
CA VAL A 134 -7.93 7.37 6.94
C VAL A 134 -7.16 8.67 6.93
N ASN A 135 -7.87 9.79 6.98
CA ASN A 135 -7.29 11.12 7.17
C ASN A 135 -7.04 11.36 8.66
N VAL A 136 -5.94 10.78 9.17
CA VAL A 136 -5.61 10.79 10.61
C VAL A 136 -5.34 12.19 11.15
N ASP A 137 -4.78 13.08 10.33
CA ASP A 137 -4.45 14.45 10.72
C ASP A 137 -5.62 15.44 10.50
N ARG A 138 -6.76 14.98 9.97
CA ARG A 138 -7.96 15.79 9.67
C ARG A 138 -7.69 16.98 8.75
N GLU A 139 -6.74 16.84 7.84
CA GLU A 139 -6.40 17.89 6.88
C GLU A 139 -7.47 17.99 5.78
N LYS A 140 -8.05 19.18 5.61
CA LYS A 140 -9.12 19.41 4.61
C LYS A 140 -8.67 19.18 3.16
N SER A 141 -7.38 19.28 2.89
CA SER A 141 -6.78 19.10 1.56
C SER A 141 -6.47 17.66 1.19
N LYS A 142 -6.52 16.74 2.15
CA LYS A 142 -6.21 15.32 1.96
C LYS A 142 -7.46 14.47 1.76
N SER A 143 -7.30 13.41 0.95
CA SER A 143 -8.27 12.32 0.84
C SER A 143 -8.32 11.50 2.13
N GLY A 144 -9.28 10.60 2.20
CA GLY A 144 -9.44 9.67 3.31
C GLY A 144 -10.66 9.96 4.16
N VAL A 145 -11.16 8.93 4.79
CA VAL A 145 -12.29 8.98 5.72
C VAL A 145 -11.85 9.61 7.05
N LEU A 146 -12.65 10.49 7.62
CA LEU A 146 -12.36 11.05 8.94
C LEU A 146 -12.45 9.95 10.01
N PRO A 147 -11.58 9.97 11.05
CA PRO A 147 -11.49 8.90 12.07
C PRO A 147 -12.83 8.55 12.72
N GLU A 148 -13.70 9.53 12.97
CA GLU A 148 -15.04 9.34 13.56
C GLU A 148 -15.99 8.53 12.68
N SER A 149 -15.80 8.52 11.36
CA SER A 149 -16.67 7.83 10.39
C SER A 149 -16.14 6.47 9.96
N VAL A 150 -14.89 6.11 10.32
CA VAL A 150 -14.22 4.89 9.80
C VAL A 150 -14.93 3.61 10.21
N VAL A 151 -15.43 3.53 11.46
CA VAL A 151 -16.08 2.30 11.97
C VAL A 151 -17.37 2.00 11.20
N ASP A 152 -18.20 3.02 10.99
CA ASP A 152 -19.45 2.86 10.22
C ASP A 152 -19.15 2.53 8.76
N PHE A 153 -18.13 3.17 8.19
CA PHE A 153 -17.69 2.86 6.83
C PHE A 153 -17.11 1.45 6.70
N ALA A 154 -16.31 0.98 7.68
CA ALA A 154 -15.80 -0.38 7.69
C ALA A 154 -16.94 -1.42 7.75
N LYS A 155 -17.98 -1.16 8.56
CA LYS A 155 -19.19 -1.98 8.62
C LYS A 155 -19.89 -2.05 7.27
N SER A 156 -20.03 -0.92 6.58
CA SER A 156 -20.67 -0.84 5.27
C SER A 156 -19.86 -1.61 4.20
N VAL A 157 -18.54 -1.39 4.14
CA VAL A 157 -17.65 -2.12 3.23
C VAL A 157 -17.67 -3.62 3.49
N GLY A 158 -17.74 -4.04 4.77
CA GLY A 158 -17.83 -5.44 5.18
C GLY A 158 -19.08 -6.18 4.68
N GLN A 159 -20.11 -5.48 4.19
CA GLN A 159 -21.29 -6.08 3.56
C GLN A 159 -21.09 -6.38 2.06
N LEU A 160 -20.01 -5.92 1.45
CA LEU A 160 -19.72 -6.10 0.03
C LEU A 160 -18.93 -7.39 -0.19
N SER A 161 -19.61 -8.43 -0.66
CA SER A 161 -19.06 -9.80 -0.80
C SER A 161 -17.86 -9.91 -1.75
N GLU A 162 -17.67 -8.95 -2.64
CA GLU A 162 -16.58 -8.91 -3.61
C GLU A 162 -15.30 -8.25 -3.05
N LEU A 163 -15.41 -7.60 -1.88
CA LEU A 163 -14.30 -6.89 -1.26
C LEU A 163 -13.83 -7.61 0.01
N SER A 164 -12.53 -7.78 0.14
CA SER A 164 -11.90 -8.27 1.37
C SER A 164 -11.27 -7.09 2.10
N LEU A 165 -11.96 -6.54 3.10
CA LEU A 165 -11.44 -5.43 3.88
C LEU A 165 -10.28 -5.90 4.77
N GLN A 166 -9.05 -5.56 4.34
CA GLN A 166 -7.84 -6.00 5.01
C GLN A 166 -7.57 -5.23 6.31
N GLY A 167 -7.88 -3.93 6.31
CA GLY A 167 -7.62 -3.03 7.43
C GLY A 167 -7.60 -1.56 7.01
N LEU A 168 -6.77 -0.78 7.67
CA LEU A 168 -6.70 0.67 7.49
C LEU A 168 -5.37 1.10 6.88
N MET A 169 -5.38 2.24 6.18
CA MET A 169 -4.20 2.89 5.62
C MET A 169 -4.18 4.36 6.03
N CYS A 170 -3.00 4.93 6.27
CA CYS A 170 -2.83 6.37 6.39
C CYS A 170 -1.55 6.87 5.70
N ILE A 171 -1.58 8.16 5.37
CA ILE A 171 -0.43 8.96 4.98
C ILE A 171 -0.41 10.18 5.90
N PRO A 172 0.33 10.13 7.03
CA PRO A 172 0.42 11.25 7.96
C PRO A 172 0.96 12.52 7.29
N ASN A 173 0.78 13.66 7.95
CA ASN A 173 1.33 14.92 7.50
C ASN A 173 2.87 14.83 7.47
N SER A 174 3.46 15.26 6.34
CA SER A 174 4.92 15.29 6.16
C SER A 174 5.63 16.32 7.05
N GLU A 175 4.88 17.26 7.66
CA GLU A 175 5.39 18.25 8.60
C GLU A 175 5.38 17.74 10.04
N ASN A 176 4.78 16.58 10.32
CA ASN A 176 4.83 15.97 11.65
C ASN A 176 6.28 15.65 12.03
N ASP A 177 6.64 16.00 13.25
CA ASP A 177 7.86 15.49 13.88
C ASP A 177 7.70 14.00 14.27
N MET A 178 8.74 13.42 14.83
CA MET A 178 8.74 12.00 15.23
C MET A 178 7.63 11.67 16.22
N VAL A 179 7.27 12.58 17.12
CA VAL A 179 6.21 12.38 18.12
C VAL A 179 4.84 12.41 17.43
N GLY A 180 4.64 13.36 16.54
CA GLY A 180 3.40 13.46 15.75
C GLY A 180 3.19 12.25 14.83
N LEU A 181 4.25 11.78 14.17
CA LEU A 181 4.20 10.56 13.35
C LEU A 181 3.85 9.33 14.18
N GLN A 182 4.50 9.17 15.34
CA GLN A 182 4.21 8.06 16.25
C GLN A 182 2.76 8.09 16.75
N SER A 183 2.25 9.28 17.10
CA SER A 183 0.84 9.45 17.48
C SER A 183 -0.09 9.03 16.36
N ALA A 184 0.13 9.52 15.14
CA ALA A 184 -0.70 9.18 13.97
C ALA A 184 -0.74 7.67 13.68
N PHE A 185 0.40 6.97 13.79
CA PHE A 185 0.44 5.51 13.59
C PHE A 185 -0.26 4.75 14.72
N ARG A 186 -0.13 5.22 15.96
CA ARG A 186 -0.82 4.64 17.12
C ARG A 186 -2.32 4.85 17.03
N ASP A 187 -2.77 6.04 16.66
CA ASP A 187 -4.19 6.37 16.47
C ASP A 187 -4.82 5.49 15.39
N LEU A 188 -4.09 5.26 14.28
CA LEU A 188 -4.56 4.34 13.22
C LEU A 188 -4.70 2.90 13.75
N ARG A 189 -3.75 2.42 14.55
CA ARG A 189 -3.80 1.09 15.16
C ARG A 189 -4.98 0.95 16.13
N GLU A 190 -5.22 1.94 16.97
CA GLU A 190 -6.34 1.93 17.91
C GLU A 190 -7.68 1.96 17.17
N LEU A 191 -7.76 2.74 16.09
CA LEU A 191 -8.94 2.79 15.24
C LEU A 191 -9.19 1.45 14.54
N GLU A 192 -8.12 0.78 14.07
CA GLU A 192 -8.21 -0.53 13.44
C GLU A 192 -8.77 -1.59 14.42
N LEU A 193 -8.35 -1.58 15.68
CA LEU A 193 -8.88 -2.47 16.70
C LEU A 193 -10.42 -2.34 16.85
N ARG A 194 -10.95 -1.15 16.70
CA ARG A 194 -12.41 -0.90 16.71
C ARG A 194 -13.10 -1.41 15.44
N CYS A 195 -12.37 -1.56 14.35
CA CYS A 195 -12.87 -2.07 13.06
C CYS A 195 -12.74 -3.60 12.91
N ARG A 196 -12.10 -4.29 13.86
CA ARG A 196 -11.81 -5.75 13.84
C ARG A 196 -12.96 -6.66 13.44
N PRO A 197 -14.22 -6.40 13.79
CA PRO A 197 -15.33 -7.24 13.33
C PRO A 197 -15.48 -7.32 11.80
N TRP A 198 -14.93 -6.33 11.08
CA TRP A 198 -15.06 -6.22 9.62
C TRP A 198 -13.71 -6.25 8.87
N THR A 199 -12.59 -6.15 9.58
CA THR A 199 -11.24 -6.11 9.03
C THR A 199 -10.43 -7.36 9.39
N GLN A 200 -9.29 -7.54 8.71
CA GLN A 200 -8.31 -8.58 9.02
C GLN A 200 -7.15 -8.08 9.90
N GLY A 201 -7.28 -6.90 10.48
CA GLY A 201 -6.28 -6.36 11.40
C GLY A 201 -5.00 -5.82 10.75
N LYS A 202 -5.01 -5.52 9.46
CA LYS A 202 -3.80 -5.06 8.76
C LYS A 202 -3.70 -3.54 8.75
N LEU A 203 -2.46 -3.04 8.79
CA LEU A 203 -2.13 -1.63 8.81
C LEU A 203 -1.16 -1.31 7.67
N SER A 204 -1.62 -0.50 6.70
CA SER A 204 -0.79 0.02 5.61
C SER A 204 -0.32 1.44 5.97
N MET A 205 0.88 1.56 6.53
CA MET A 205 1.46 2.82 6.99
C MET A 205 2.98 2.74 6.98
N GLY A 206 3.65 3.89 6.92
CA GLY A 206 5.10 3.98 6.83
C GLY A 206 5.62 4.06 5.40
N MET A 207 6.53 5.00 5.17
CA MET A 207 7.18 5.31 3.91
C MET A 207 8.70 5.32 4.08
N SER A 208 9.45 5.76 3.06
CA SER A 208 10.93 5.72 3.05
C SER A 208 11.60 6.40 4.24
N ALA A 209 10.96 7.41 4.86
CA ALA A 209 11.53 8.19 5.96
C ALA A 209 11.14 7.67 7.36
N ASP A 210 10.06 6.90 7.46
CA ASP A 210 9.41 6.60 8.75
C ASP A 210 8.95 5.14 8.90
N PHE A 211 9.28 4.25 7.96
CA PHE A 211 8.77 2.87 7.98
C PHE A 211 9.26 2.07 9.20
N GLU A 212 10.43 2.34 9.75
CA GLU A 212 10.90 1.68 10.98
C GLU A 212 9.99 2.02 12.16
N LEU A 213 9.65 3.30 12.33
CA LEU A 213 8.71 3.74 13.35
C LEU A 213 7.31 3.13 13.12
N ALA A 214 6.86 3.10 11.86
CA ALA A 214 5.59 2.48 11.52
C ALA A 214 5.56 0.98 11.85
N ILE A 215 6.64 0.24 11.58
CA ILE A 215 6.80 -1.17 11.97
C ILE A 215 6.72 -1.29 13.49
N GLN A 216 7.39 -0.43 14.23
CA GLN A 216 7.33 -0.38 15.68
C GLN A 216 5.92 -0.11 16.20
N GLU A 217 5.09 0.64 15.52
CA GLU A 217 3.70 0.87 15.86
C GLU A 217 2.73 -0.16 15.25
N GLY A 218 3.24 -1.22 14.58
CA GLY A 218 2.46 -2.38 14.16
C GLY A 218 2.08 -2.40 12.68
N ALA A 219 2.78 -1.64 11.81
CA ALA A 219 2.57 -1.72 10.36
C ALA A 219 2.75 -3.16 9.86
N THR A 220 1.81 -3.61 9.03
CA THR A 220 1.86 -4.88 8.30
C THR A 220 2.22 -4.70 6.82
N HIS A 221 2.03 -3.49 6.30
CA HIS A 221 2.36 -3.09 4.94
C HIS A 221 3.07 -1.75 4.99
N ILE A 222 4.30 -1.69 4.46
CA ILE A 222 5.08 -0.46 4.32
C ILE A 222 5.28 -0.13 2.85
N ARG A 223 5.36 1.16 2.50
CA ARG A 223 5.41 1.65 1.13
C ARG A 223 6.69 2.42 0.88
N VAL A 224 7.72 1.76 0.40
CA VAL A 224 9.08 2.32 0.26
C VAL A 224 9.39 2.59 -1.20
N GLY A 225 9.66 3.83 -1.54
CA GLY A 225 9.99 4.26 -2.90
C GLY A 225 11.44 4.75 -3.04
N SER A 226 11.71 5.98 -2.66
CA SER A 226 12.98 6.68 -2.89
C SER A 226 14.20 6.01 -2.25
N ALA A 227 14.02 5.28 -1.16
CA ALA A 227 15.10 4.53 -0.51
C ALA A 227 15.60 3.36 -1.38
N ILE A 228 14.73 2.77 -2.23
CA ILE A 228 15.07 1.63 -3.10
C ILE A 228 15.27 2.11 -4.54
N LEU A 229 14.32 2.91 -5.05
CA LEU A 229 14.25 3.43 -6.40
C LEU A 229 14.41 4.97 -6.40
N PRO A 230 15.63 5.51 -6.29
CA PRO A 230 15.85 6.95 -6.30
C PRO A 230 15.43 7.55 -7.66
N ARG A 231 15.11 8.83 -7.66
CA ARG A 231 14.93 9.55 -8.94
C ARG A 231 16.24 9.49 -9.70
N SER A 232 16.21 9.09 -10.97
CA SER A 232 17.38 9.23 -11.82
C SER A 232 17.72 10.72 -11.91
N SER A 233 18.97 11.07 -11.64
CA SER A 233 19.52 12.41 -11.82
C SER A 233 19.72 12.81 -13.28
N ALA A 234 19.11 12.09 -14.21
CA ALA A 234 19.17 12.37 -15.63
C ALA A 234 17.84 12.97 -16.10
N VAL A 235 17.73 14.28 -16.04
CA VAL A 235 17.25 15.22 -17.04
C VAL A 235 17.35 16.63 -16.44
N LEU A 236 18.59 17.16 -16.40
CA LEU A 236 18.87 18.57 -16.53
C LEU A 236 19.86 18.65 -17.71
N GLY A 237 19.28 18.73 -18.87
CA GLY A 237 19.95 19.05 -20.11
C GLY A 237 18.92 19.68 -21.03
#